data_06512a6f52e2dfcccaef7fe058c6fd85
#
_entry.id   06512a6f52e2dfcccaef7fe058c6fd85
#
_cell.length_a   1.000
_cell.length_b   1.000
_cell.length_c   1.000
_cell.angle_alpha   90.00
_cell.angle_beta   90.00
_cell.angle_gamma   90.00
#
_symmetry.space_group_name_H-M   'P 1'
#
loop_
_entity.id
_entity.type
_entity.pdbx_description
1 polymer ?
#
loop_
_entity_poly.entity_id
_entity_poly.type
_entity_poly.pdbx_seq_one_letter_code
_entity_poly.pdbx_strand_id
1 'polypeptide(L)'
;MLLELRHCHASGGAVRAVETGAVWGDAQDKDPSLLVVQGAGAGQRFLQKYGYLGALRHGQPGPEAFRAALREFQRASHLAPSGRLDAPTLQQMGRPRCGTGDGHSQDAWARRGRRWKRYSPHGAKWHKRHLTYRVVNRPPYLPPRELRAAVRAAFELWSNVSALVFWEARDGAADIRLAFFHGDHNDGLSNAFDGPGGALAHAFFPRRGEAHFDSDERWSLRSGKGRNLFVVVAHEVGHTLGLEHSPVKSALMSPYYKKLSKDFVLSWDDVLAIQNLYGKPSKGSAIQLPGKVFTHFQDWSMDLSDGERQQRSLSAYYCHSFFDAITADADHNLYIFKGSRYWLVPASGNASDPQPLHSRWPGLPAALDAAAWSQLSGKFYFFKGGRCWRYKGSVLEAGFPQKCSAGGLPRHPDTALYFQQLRHLVLFKGAKYFVVSEESLHVEPYYPRSLRDWAGLPAGTAGALRHRDGFLYFFRDHQYWQFDQAKLQVVATGMWATELPWMGCWDANGGQVLF
;
A
#
# COMPACT_ATOMS: atom_id res chain seq x y z
N MET A 1 54.92 -29.26 -4.86
CA MET A 1 55.22 -29.35 -6.26
C MET A 1 54.39 -28.31 -6.94
N LEU A 2 54.83 -27.11 -6.99
CA LEU A 2 55.81 -26.41 -7.87
C LEU A 2 55.41 -26.47 -9.34
N LEU A 3 55.32 -25.26 -9.86
CA LEU A 3 55.59 -24.74 -11.21
C LEU A 3 54.33 -24.46 -12.04
N GLU A 4 54.19 -23.40 -12.79
CA GLU A 4 54.88 -22.10 -13.01
C GLU A 4 54.05 -21.31 -14.01
N LEU A 5 54.08 -20.01 -13.80
CA LEU A 5 53.84 -18.89 -14.70
C LEU A 5 53.94 -19.13 -16.22
N ARG A 6 53.10 -18.51 -17.03
CA ARG A 6 53.53 -17.64 -18.12
C ARG A 6 52.53 -16.53 -18.46
N HIS A 7 53.12 -15.35 -18.61
CA HIS A 7 52.57 -14.09 -19.12
C HIS A 7 52.07 -14.19 -20.58
N CYS A 8 51.02 -13.42 -20.88
CA CYS A 8 50.93 -12.74 -22.18
C CYS A 8 50.26 -11.39 -22.01
N HIS A 9 51.01 -10.36 -22.40
CA HIS A 9 50.59 -8.97 -22.60
C HIS A 9 49.66 -8.84 -23.80
N ALA A 10 48.61 -8.05 -23.72
CA ALA A 10 48.16 -7.16 -24.80
C ALA A 10 47.23 -6.06 -24.24
N SER A 11 47.76 -4.88 -24.22
CA SER A 11 47.28 -3.54 -24.67
C SER A 11 45.77 -3.26 -24.62
N GLY A 12 45.28 -2.43 -23.73
CA GLY A 12 45.09 -1.00 -24.02
C GLY A 12 43.66 -0.69 -24.47
N GLY A 13 42.84 -0.15 -23.58
CA GLY A 13 41.57 0.45 -23.91
C GLY A 13 40.81 0.85 -22.64
N ALA A 14 41.31 1.90 -21.98
CA ALA A 14 40.59 2.48 -20.82
C ALA A 14 39.37 3.23 -21.30
N VAL A 15 38.18 2.67 -21.10
CA VAL A 15 36.93 3.41 -21.13
C VAL A 15 36.79 4.07 -19.76
N ARG A 16 36.95 5.37 -19.70
CA ARG A 16 36.69 6.19 -18.52
C ARG A 16 35.22 6.14 -18.20
N ALA A 17 34.86 5.49 -17.09
CA ALA A 17 33.60 5.69 -16.41
C ALA A 17 33.58 7.16 -15.91
N VAL A 18 32.58 7.90 -16.37
CA VAL A 18 32.30 9.25 -15.85
C VAL A 18 31.53 9.06 -14.55
N GLU A 19 32.24 9.14 -13.44
CA GLU A 19 31.60 9.27 -12.11
C GLU A 19 30.96 10.65 -12.02
N THR A 20 29.62 10.69 -12.02
CA THR A 20 28.84 11.87 -11.62
C THR A 20 28.36 11.74 -10.19
N GLY A 21 29.30 11.68 -9.27
CA GLY A 21 29.05 11.84 -7.85
C GLY A 21 29.16 13.32 -7.47
N ALA A 22 28.07 14.03 -7.33
CA ALA A 22 28.07 15.36 -6.75
C ALA A 22 28.17 15.24 -5.21
N VAL A 23 29.37 15.11 -4.70
CA VAL A 23 29.70 15.25 -3.28
C VAL A 23 29.76 16.75 -2.97
N TRP A 24 28.86 17.25 -2.14
CA TRP A 24 28.96 18.56 -1.54
C TRP A 24 29.97 18.49 -0.36
N GLY A 25 31.25 18.56 -0.67
CA GLY A 25 32.33 18.73 0.28
C GLY A 25 32.79 20.20 0.30
N ASP A 26 33.23 20.63 1.47
CA ASP A 26 33.69 21.93 1.90
C ASP A 26 34.10 22.95 0.82
N ALA A 27 33.39 24.07 0.83
CA ALA A 27 33.64 25.21 -0.03
C ALA A 27 34.75 26.13 0.55
N GLN A 28 35.99 25.76 0.31
CA GLN A 28 37.11 26.70 0.37
C GLN A 28 37.98 26.49 -0.87
N ASP A 29 38.18 27.57 -1.67
CA ASP A 29 38.96 27.67 -2.90
C ASP A 29 38.36 27.11 -4.20
N LYS A 30 37.23 27.66 -4.64
CA LYS A 30 36.83 27.58 -6.07
C LYS A 30 36.46 28.96 -6.57
N ASP A 31 37.00 29.31 -7.75
CA ASP A 31 36.73 30.55 -8.48
C ASP A 31 35.19 30.82 -8.54
N PRO A 32 34.70 31.96 -8.05
CA PRO A 32 33.31 32.32 -8.06
C PRO A 32 32.65 32.29 -9.44
N SER A 33 33.39 32.51 -10.51
CA SER A 33 32.89 32.48 -11.89
C SER A 33 32.57 31.07 -12.37
N LEU A 34 33.32 30.06 -11.96
CA LEU A 34 33.07 28.63 -12.26
C LEU A 34 31.86 28.08 -11.52
N LEU A 35 31.64 28.50 -10.28
CA LEU A 35 30.45 28.15 -9.50
C LEU A 35 29.17 28.74 -10.11
N VAL A 36 29.24 29.95 -10.66
CA VAL A 36 28.10 30.60 -11.34
C VAL A 36 27.74 29.88 -12.64
N VAL A 37 28.72 29.43 -13.43
CA VAL A 37 28.48 28.73 -14.71
C VAL A 37 27.91 27.30 -14.46
N GLN A 38 28.46 26.58 -13.49
CA GLN A 38 27.91 25.25 -13.10
C GLN A 38 26.51 25.36 -12.50
N GLY A 39 26.24 26.40 -11.71
CA GLY A 39 24.94 26.69 -11.13
C GLY A 39 23.90 27.07 -12.19
N ALA A 40 24.28 27.82 -13.22
CA ALA A 40 23.34 28.20 -14.29
C ALA A 40 22.84 27.01 -15.10
N GLY A 41 23.72 26.08 -15.47
CA GLY A 41 23.32 24.85 -16.17
C GLY A 41 22.46 23.91 -15.34
N ALA A 42 22.73 23.77 -14.04
CA ALA A 42 21.91 23.00 -13.12
C ALA A 42 20.53 23.64 -12.91
N GLY A 43 20.46 24.96 -12.74
CA GLY A 43 19.22 25.71 -12.63
C GLY A 43 18.36 25.60 -13.89
N GLN A 44 19.00 25.64 -15.08
CA GLN A 44 18.29 25.47 -16.35
C GLN A 44 17.65 24.07 -16.45
N ARG A 45 18.39 23.01 -16.17
CA ARG A 45 17.86 21.62 -16.16
C ARG A 45 16.72 21.46 -15.16
N PHE A 46 16.84 22.03 -13.97
CA PHE A 46 15.78 22.04 -12.96
C PHE A 46 14.51 22.70 -13.49
N LEU A 47 14.62 23.92 -14.04
CA LEU A 47 13.46 24.64 -14.58
C LEU A 47 12.80 23.93 -15.77
N GLN A 48 13.59 23.23 -16.60
CA GLN A 48 13.07 22.39 -17.69
C GLN A 48 12.38 21.15 -17.14
N LYS A 49 13.00 20.41 -16.20
CA LYS A 49 12.44 19.21 -15.59
C LYS A 49 11.07 19.47 -14.97
N TYR A 50 10.92 20.61 -14.28
CA TYR A 50 9.70 20.93 -13.55
C TYR A 50 8.69 21.82 -14.33
N GLY A 51 8.95 22.08 -15.62
CA GLY A 51 8.01 22.73 -16.52
C GLY A 51 7.96 24.26 -16.46
N TYR A 52 8.92 24.92 -15.78
CA TYR A 52 9.05 26.37 -15.76
C TYR A 52 9.70 26.94 -17.03
N LEU A 53 10.48 26.11 -17.71
CA LEU A 53 11.16 26.46 -18.96
C LEU A 53 10.80 25.44 -20.03
N GLY A 54 10.30 25.93 -21.17
CA GLY A 54 9.87 25.04 -22.27
C GLY A 54 11.04 24.24 -22.86
N ALA A 55 10.73 23.06 -23.42
CA ALA A 55 11.69 22.28 -24.17
C ALA A 55 12.13 23.07 -25.40
N LEU A 56 13.39 23.39 -25.49
CA LEU A 56 13.96 24.10 -26.63
C LEU A 56 14.15 23.12 -27.78
N ARG A 57 13.58 23.42 -28.94
CA ARG A 57 13.78 22.60 -30.15
C ARG A 57 15.23 22.66 -30.64
N HIS A 58 15.94 23.79 -30.43
CA HIS A 58 17.36 23.97 -30.70
C HIS A 58 17.93 25.15 -29.88
N GLY A 59 19.07 24.96 -29.18
CA GLY A 59 19.83 26.01 -28.53
C GLY A 59 19.54 26.24 -27.03
N GLN A 60 20.27 27.18 -26.41
CA GLN A 60 20.05 27.61 -25.03
C GLN A 60 18.90 28.63 -24.94
N PRO A 61 18.17 28.67 -23.82
CA PRO A 61 17.11 29.67 -23.61
C PRO A 61 17.75 31.08 -23.64
N GLY A 62 17.09 32.02 -24.29
CA GLY A 62 17.50 33.40 -24.20
C GLY A 62 17.52 33.90 -22.74
N PRO A 63 18.40 34.85 -22.38
CA PRO A 63 18.53 35.33 -21.00
C PRO A 63 17.21 35.77 -20.36
N GLU A 64 16.32 36.37 -21.13
CA GLU A 64 15.02 36.82 -20.62
C GLU A 64 14.07 35.68 -20.35
N ALA A 65 14.04 34.63 -21.18
CA ALA A 65 13.23 33.44 -20.95
C ALA A 65 13.67 32.73 -19.66
N PHE A 66 14.97 32.62 -19.45
CA PHE A 66 15.52 32.05 -18.22
C PHE A 66 15.18 32.88 -16.98
N ARG A 67 15.30 34.21 -17.03
CA ARG A 67 14.91 35.10 -15.93
C ARG A 67 13.40 35.02 -15.65
N ALA A 68 12.57 34.93 -16.68
CA ALA A 68 11.12 34.78 -16.53
C ALA A 68 10.77 33.46 -15.82
N ALA A 69 11.38 32.35 -16.24
CA ALA A 69 11.21 31.05 -15.61
C ALA A 69 11.66 31.04 -14.14
N LEU A 70 12.79 31.69 -13.83
CA LEU A 70 13.24 31.86 -12.45
C LEU A 70 12.24 32.65 -11.59
N ARG A 71 11.73 33.77 -12.09
CA ARG A 71 10.73 34.55 -11.36
C ARG A 71 9.45 33.73 -11.12
N GLU A 72 9.05 32.92 -12.08
CA GLU A 72 7.89 32.03 -11.95
C GLU A 72 8.13 30.97 -10.86
N PHE A 73 9.25 30.26 -10.92
CA PHE A 73 9.66 29.32 -9.87
C PHE A 73 9.72 29.96 -8.49
N GLN A 74 10.35 31.13 -8.39
CA GLN A 74 10.45 31.89 -7.14
C GLN A 74 9.08 32.24 -6.57
N ARG A 75 8.13 32.72 -7.42
CA ARG A 75 6.74 32.97 -6.99
C ARG A 75 6.04 31.71 -6.52
N ALA A 76 6.15 30.62 -7.29
CA ALA A 76 5.55 29.33 -6.93
C ALA A 76 6.13 28.77 -5.63
N SER A 77 7.40 29.03 -5.37
CA SER A 77 8.10 28.66 -4.13
C SER A 77 7.96 29.67 -2.99
N HIS A 78 7.18 30.75 -3.19
CA HIS A 78 7.02 31.86 -2.23
C HIS A 78 8.34 32.56 -1.86
N LEU A 79 9.23 32.69 -2.81
CA LEU A 79 10.46 33.48 -2.71
C LEU A 79 10.27 34.85 -3.37
N ALA A 80 11.14 35.81 -3.07
CA ALA A 80 11.19 37.08 -3.78
C ALA A 80 11.53 36.84 -5.26
N PRO A 81 10.74 37.33 -6.23
CA PRO A 81 10.90 37.03 -7.65
C PRO A 81 12.01 37.87 -8.28
N SER A 82 13.25 37.68 -7.83
CA SER A 82 14.44 38.40 -8.30
C SER A 82 14.81 38.09 -9.75
N GLY A 83 14.44 36.90 -10.25
CA GLY A 83 14.89 36.42 -11.56
C GLY A 83 16.37 36.06 -11.61
N ARG A 84 17.00 35.86 -10.46
CA ARG A 84 18.41 35.47 -10.31
C ARG A 84 18.53 34.15 -9.57
N LEU A 85 19.59 33.38 -9.81
CA LEU A 85 19.96 32.21 -9.02
C LEU A 85 20.67 32.67 -7.74
N ASP A 86 19.90 33.29 -6.85
CA ASP A 86 20.38 33.70 -5.53
C ASP A 86 20.37 32.51 -4.54
N ALA A 87 21.03 32.67 -3.42
CA ALA A 87 21.21 31.61 -2.43
C ALA A 87 19.86 30.99 -1.95
N PRO A 88 18.78 31.75 -1.66
CA PRO A 88 17.48 31.20 -1.34
C PRO A 88 16.89 30.37 -2.49
N THR A 89 17.08 30.79 -3.74
CA THR A 89 16.60 30.07 -4.92
C THR A 89 17.32 28.74 -5.08
N LEU A 90 18.66 28.72 -4.98
CA LEU A 90 19.44 27.49 -5.04
C LEU A 90 19.13 26.54 -3.89
N GLN A 91 18.97 27.04 -2.68
CA GLN A 91 18.56 26.26 -1.53
C GLN A 91 17.20 25.61 -1.73
N GLN A 92 16.26 26.34 -2.32
CA GLN A 92 14.92 25.81 -2.60
C GLN A 92 14.94 24.75 -3.71
N MET A 93 15.77 24.95 -4.76
CA MET A 93 15.95 23.95 -5.83
C MET A 93 16.59 22.66 -5.32
N GLY A 94 17.47 22.73 -4.33
CA GLY A 94 18.14 21.56 -3.72
C GLY A 94 17.30 20.82 -2.69
N ARG A 95 16.04 21.25 -2.41
CA ARG A 95 15.18 20.54 -1.45
C ARG A 95 14.59 19.27 -2.05
N PRO A 96 14.53 18.17 -1.27
CA PRO A 96 13.84 16.96 -1.67
C PRO A 96 12.38 17.23 -2.05
N ARG A 97 11.94 16.67 -3.18
CA ARG A 97 10.63 16.98 -3.73
C ARG A 97 10.07 15.83 -4.58
N CYS A 98 8.81 15.93 -4.99
CA CYS A 98 8.22 15.13 -6.04
C CYS A 98 8.84 15.45 -7.41
N GLY A 99 9.11 14.41 -8.20
CA GLY A 99 9.67 14.51 -9.55
C GLY A 99 8.66 14.92 -10.62
N THR A 100 7.35 14.87 -10.31
CA THR A 100 6.30 15.34 -11.23
C THR A 100 6.42 16.83 -11.49
N GLY A 101 6.20 17.27 -12.73
CA GLY A 101 6.26 18.67 -13.12
C GLY A 101 5.22 19.54 -12.40
N ASP A 102 5.53 20.83 -12.24
CA ASP A 102 4.65 21.76 -11.53
C ASP A 102 3.51 22.34 -12.39
N GLY A 103 3.32 21.80 -13.62
CA GLY A 103 2.18 22.17 -14.50
C GLY A 103 2.20 23.60 -15.06
N HIS A 104 3.33 24.28 -14.98
CA HIS A 104 3.49 25.67 -15.40
C HIS A 104 3.94 25.78 -16.87
N SER A 105 3.09 25.42 -17.85
CA SER A 105 3.38 25.82 -19.23
C SER A 105 2.97 27.27 -19.46
N GLN A 106 3.76 28.02 -20.25
CA GLN A 106 3.51 29.44 -20.57
C GLN A 106 2.11 29.71 -21.13
N ASP A 107 1.46 28.70 -21.76
CA ASP A 107 0.09 28.79 -22.28
C ASP A 107 -0.99 28.78 -21.17
N ALA A 108 -0.66 28.31 -19.96
CA ALA A 108 -1.59 28.33 -18.83
C ALA A 108 -1.72 29.74 -18.20
N TRP A 109 -0.69 30.58 -18.32
CA TRP A 109 -0.70 31.96 -17.81
C TRP A 109 -1.59 32.90 -18.61
N ALA A 110 -1.63 32.78 -19.93
CA ALA A 110 -2.45 33.61 -20.80
C ALA A 110 -3.97 33.44 -20.58
N ARG A 111 -4.39 32.36 -19.91
CA ARG A 111 -5.79 32.07 -19.59
C ARG A 111 -6.19 32.37 -18.14
N ARG A 112 -5.35 33.01 -17.37
CA ARG A 112 -5.45 33.15 -15.90
C ARG A 112 -6.31 34.31 -15.37
N GLY A 113 -7.34 34.71 -16.05
CA GLY A 113 -8.35 35.61 -15.47
C GLY A 113 -9.41 34.93 -14.61
N ARG A 114 -9.43 33.61 -14.45
CA ARG A 114 -10.50 32.88 -13.74
C ARG A 114 -9.92 31.79 -12.85
N ARG A 115 -10.23 31.85 -11.55
CA ARG A 115 -10.10 30.86 -10.45
C ARG A 115 -9.30 29.59 -10.78
N TRP A 116 -8.21 29.39 -10.08
CA TRP A 116 -7.38 28.18 -10.08
C TRP A 116 -8.23 26.92 -10.01
N LYS A 117 -8.32 26.18 -11.11
CA LYS A 117 -8.83 24.81 -11.09
C LYS A 117 -7.62 23.90 -11.00
N ARG A 118 -7.45 23.21 -9.87
CA ARG A 118 -6.35 22.30 -9.56
C ARG A 118 -6.60 20.90 -10.12
N TYR A 119 -7.09 20.81 -11.34
CA TYR A 119 -7.31 19.55 -12.02
C TYR A 119 -6.41 19.52 -13.23
N SER A 120 -5.93 18.30 -13.57
CA SER A 120 -5.23 18.09 -14.83
C SER A 120 -5.89 18.89 -15.94
N PRO A 121 -5.14 19.66 -16.75
CA PRO A 121 -5.69 20.48 -17.85
C PRO A 121 -6.55 19.68 -18.82
N HIS A 122 -6.40 18.36 -18.85
CA HIS A 122 -7.12 17.42 -19.69
C HIS A 122 -8.26 16.69 -18.99
N GLY A 123 -8.64 17.09 -17.75
CA GLY A 123 -9.74 16.44 -17.01
C GLY A 123 -9.51 14.97 -16.73
N ALA A 124 -8.25 14.52 -16.69
CA ALA A 124 -7.90 13.13 -16.43
C ALA A 124 -8.31 12.74 -15.01
N LYS A 125 -9.38 11.97 -14.91
CA LYS A 125 -9.84 11.34 -13.68
C LYS A 125 -10.26 9.90 -13.96
N TRP A 126 -10.31 9.09 -12.94
CA TRP A 126 -10.91 7.77 -13.02
C TRP A 126 -12.44 7.92 -13.18
N HIS A 127 -13.02 7.16 -14.11
CA HIS A 127 -14.48 7.18 -14.30
C HIS A 127 -15.21 6.20 -13.38
N LYS A 128 -14.47 5.36 -12.66
CA LYS A 128 -14.98 4.43 -11.65
C LYS A 128 -14.55 4.87 -10.25
N ARG A 129 -15.36 4.55 -9.25
CA ARG A 129 -15.09 4.90 -7.85
C ARG A 129 -14.29 3.83 -7.11
N HIS A 130 -14.36 2.59 -7.58
CA HIS A 130 -13.63 1.45 -7.03
C HIS A 130 -12.35 1.24 -7.81
N LEU A 131 -11.23 1.44 -7.17
CA LEU A 131 -9.90 1.36 -7.76
C LEU A 131 -9.07 0.28 -7.07
N THR A 132 -8.33 -0.47 -7.87
CA THR A 132 -7.38 -1.45 -7.36
C THR A 132 -5.98 -0.86 -7.35
N TYR A 133 -5.18 -1.21 -6.33
CA TYR A 133 -3.77 -0.83 -6.29
C TYR A 133 -2.88 -2.04 -5.97
N ARG A 134 -1.62 -1.99 -6.39
CA ARG A 134 -0.64 -3.04 -6.15
C ARG A 134 0.76 -2.45 -5.94
N VAL A 135 1.46 -3.00 -4.95
CA VAL A 135 2.91 -2.81 -4.80
C VAL A 135 3.62 -3.86 -5.64
N VAL A 136 4.34 -3.42 -6.66
CA VAL A 136 4.98 -4.31 -7.67
C VAL A 136 6.26 -4.93 -7.11
N ASN A 137 7.10 -4.10 -6.49
CA ASN A 137 8.36 -4.49 -5.87
C ASN A 137 8.62 -3.66 -4.61
N ARG A 138 9.74 -3.90 -3.94
CA ARG A 138 10.13 -3.16 -2.73
C ARG A 138 11.64 -3.21 -2.51
N PRO A 139 12.22 -2.22 -1.83
CA PRO A 139 13.57 -2.32 -1.30
C PRO A 139 13.70 -3.49 -0.31
N PRO A 140 14.77 -4.28 -0.36
CA PRO A 140 14.94 -5.48 0.47
C PRO A 140 14.85 -5.22 1.97
N TYR A 141 15.33 -4.05 2.42
CA TYR A 141 15.38 -3.66 3.84
C TYR A 141 14.03 -3.22 4.41
N LEU A 142 13.01 -2.95 3.58
CA LEU A 142 11.67 -2.60 4.06
C LEU A 142 10.84 -3.86 4.36
N PRO A 143 10.36 -4.04 5.60
CA PRO A 143 9.52 -5.17 5.94
C PRO A 143 8.20 -5.15 5.14
N PRO A 144 7.81 -6.26 4.46
CA PRO A 144 6.64 -6.27 3.59
C PRO A 144 5.33 -5.87 4.27
N ARG A 145 5.16 -6.25 5.54
CA ARG A 145 3.94 -5.94 6.32
C ARG A 145 3.84 -4.44 6.63
N GLU A 146 4.95 -3.84 7.07
CA GLU A 146 5.00 -2.42 7.41
C GLU A 146 4.84 -1.55 6.14
N LEU A 147 5.48 -1.95 5.04
CA LEU A 147 5.31 -1.29 3.74
C LEU A 147 3.84 -1.30 3.31
N ARG A 148 3.19 -2.45 3.34
CA ARG A 148 1.78 -2.56 2.97
C ARG A 148 0.88 -1.73 3.89
N ALA A 149 1.17 -1.69 5.19
CA ALA A 149 0.42 -0.86 6.13
C ALA A 149 0.54 0.63 5.77
N ALA A 150 1.76 1.11 5.47
CA ALA A 150 2.00 2.49 5.06
C ALA A 150 1.30 2.84 3.74
N VAL A 151 1.35 1.96 2.74
CA VAL A 151 0.67 2.14 1.45
C VAL A 151 -0.85 2.16 1.65
N ARG A 152 -1.39 1.22 2.40
CA ARG A 152 -2.84 1.20 2.72
C ARG A 152 -3.27 2.49 3.39
N ALA A 153 -2.54 2.95 4.41
CA ALA A 153 -2.82 4.20 5.09
C ALA A 153 -2.88 5.39 4.13
N ALA A 154 -1.99 5.43 3.13
CA ALA A 154 -1.99 6.47 2.13
C ALA A 154 -3.26 6.46 1.25
N PHE A 155 -3.75 5.29 0.86
CA PHE A 155 -5.01 5.16 0.12
C PHE A 155 -6.22 5.47 1.00
N GLU A 156 -6.24 5.02 2.25
CA GLU A 156 -7.33 5.32 3.20
C GLU A 156 -7.43 6.81 3.51
N LEU A 157 -6.32 7.53 3.53
CA LEU A 157 -6.29 8.98 3.67
C LEU A 157 -7.18 9.68 2.63
N TRP A 158 -7.07 9.28 1.36
CA TRP A 158 -7.86 9.83 0.27
C TRP A 158 -9.29 9.29 0.25
N SER A 159 -9.48 8.02 0.59
CA SER A 159 -10.81 7.41 0.72
C SER A 159 -11.66 8.10 1.79
N ASN A 160 -11.06 8.48 2.91
CA ASN A 160 -11.77 9.12 4.02
C ASN A 160 -12.35 10.50 3.67
N VAL A 161 -11.84 11.16 2.66
CA VAL A 161 -12.26 12.52 2.29
C VAL A 161 -12.94 12.59 0.92
N SER A 162 -13.10 11.47 0.21
CA SER A 162 -13.70 11.41 -1.13
C SER A 162 -14.65 10.22 -1.28
N ALA A 163 -15.35 10.13 -2.41
CA ALA A 163 -16.20 8.99 -2.74
C ALA A 163 -15.42 7.83 -3.38
N LEU A 164 -14.09 7.79 -3.27
CA LEU A 164 -13.26 6.72 -3.79
C LEU A 164 -13.10 5.59 -2.79
N VAL A 165 -13.04 4.37 -3.30
CA VAL A 165 -12.79 3.14 -2.54
C VAL A 165 -11.62 2.41 -3.18
N PHE A 166 -10.66 1.96 -2.37
CA PHE A 166 -9.44 1.35 -2.85
C PHE A 166 -9.28 -0.08 -2.36
N TRP A 167 -8.77 -0.95 -3.24
CA TRP A 167 -8.56 -2.35 -2.98
C TRP A 167 -7.12 -2.75 -3.33
N GLU A 168 -6.44 -3.45 -2.43
CA GLU A 168 -5.12 -3.99 -2.72
C GLU A 168 -5.25 -5.28 -3.55
N ALA A 169 -4.72 -5.29 -4.78
CA ALA A 169 -4.56 -6.49 -5.59
C ALA A 169 -3.20 -7.13 -5.28
N ARG A 170 -3.19 -8.41 -4.93
CA ARG A 170 -1.95 -9.15 -4.64
C ARG A 170 -1.24 -9.57 -5.92
N ASP A 171 -2.02 -9.97 -6.92
CA ASP A 171 -1.54 -10.49 -8.19
C ASP A 171 -2.35 -9.89 -9.36
N GLY A 172 -1.81 -9.99 -10.56
CA GLY A 172 -2.49 -9.54 -11.78
C GLY A 172 -2.45 -8.03 -12.02
N ALA A 173 -3.38 -7.55 -12.82
CA ALA A 173 -3.50 -6.14 -13.18
C ALA A 173 -4.12 -5.33 -12.02
N ALA A 174 -3.64 -4.10 -11.85
CA ALA A 174 -4.21 -3.12 -10.93
C ALA A 174 -4.30 -1.77 -11.62
N ASP A 175 -5.25 -0.93 -11.18
CA ASP A 175 -5.42 0.42 -11.72
C ASP A 175 -4.24 1.32 -11.36
N ILE A 176 -3.77 1.20 -10.12
CA ILE A 176 -2.64 1.97 -9.59
C ILE A 176 -1.52 1.00 -9.22
N ARG A 177 -0.31 1.26 -9.72
CA ARG A 177 0.86 0.43 -9.51
C ARG A 177 1.97 1.25 -8.86
N LEU A 178 2.49 0.76 -7.73
CA LEU A 178 3.59 1.38 -7.00
C LEU A 178 4.85 0.53 -7.19
N ALA A 179 5.92 1.13 -7.69
CA ALA A 179 7.17 0.42 -7.95
C ALA A 179 8.39 1.26 -7.56
N PHE A 180 9.46 0.58 -7.17
CA PHE A 180 10.74 1.19 -6.79
C PHE A 180 11.77 0.93 -7.88
N PHE A 181 12.46 1.98 -8.32
CA PHE A 181 13.44 1.94 -9.39
C PHE A 181 14.70 2.73 -9.04
N HIS A 182 15.78 2.46 -9.75
CA HIS A 182 17.03 3.20 -9.71
C HIS A 182 17.20 4.01 -10.99
N GLY A 183 17.72 5.22 -10.93
CA GLY A 183 18.14 6.04 -12.04
C GLY A 183 17.15 6.08 -13.22
N ASP A 184 17.64 5.84 -14.42
CA ASP A 184 16.82 5.72 -15.63
C ASP A 184 16.11 4.35 -15.65
N HIS A 185 14.80 4.36 -15.77
CA HIS A 185 13.95 3.16 -15.71
C HIS A 185 12.91 3.13 -16.85
N ASN A 186 13.27 3.65 -18.00
CA ASN A 186 12.53 3.57 -19.27
C ASN A 186 11.14 4.25 -19.28
N ASP A 187 10.96 5.30 -18.50
CA ASP A 187 9.73 6.10 -18.50
C ASP A 187 9.95 7.55 -18.96
N GLY A 188 11.13 7.82 -19.49
CA GLY A 188 11.58 9.08 -20.05
C GLY A 188 12.75 9.71 -19.25
N LEU A 189 13.75 10.23 -19.96
CA LEU A 189 14.96 10.81 -19.36
C LEU A 189 14.68 11.91 -18.33
N SER A 190 13.56 12.66 -18.49
CA SER A 190 13.13 13.67 -17.52
C SER A 190 12.67 13.10 -16.18
N ASN A 191 12.30 11.82 -16.16
CA ASN A 191 11.80 11.12 -14.99
C ASN A 191 12.88 10.33 -14.27
N ALA A 192 14.07 10.19 -14.88
CA ALA A 192 15.19 9.49 -14.25
C ALA A 192 15.46 10.03 -12.83
N PHE A 193 15.66 9.08 -11.90
CA PHE A 193 16.01 9.40 -10.52
C PHE A 193 17.46 9.86 -10.42
N ASP A 194 17.73 10.74 -9.46
CA ASP A 194 19.02 11.42 -9.28
C ASP A 194 19.76 10.93 -8.01
N GLY A 195 19.30 9.83 -7.41
CA GLY A 195 19.88 9.27 -6.19
C GLY A 195 19.43 10.01 -4.93
N PRO A 196 20.11 9.80 -3.80
CA PRO A 196 19.68 10.33 -2.51
C PRO A 196 19.48 11.84 -2.48
N GLY A 197 18.27 12.29 -2.20
CA GLY A 197 17.87 13.70 -2.26
C GLY A 197 17.11 14.03 -3.55
N GLY A 198 16.98 15.30 -3.95
CA GLY A 198 16.37 15.67 -5.22
C GLY A 198 14.95 15.13 -5.43
N ALA A 199 14.72 14.36 -6.50
CA ALA A 199 13.43 13.78 -6.85
C ALA A 199 13.19 12.45 -6.11
N LEU A 200 12.35 12.44 -5.09
CA LEU A 200 12.08 11.25 -4.25
C LEU A 200 11.20 10.20 -4.94
N ALA A 201 10.23 10.66 -5.72
CA ALA A 201 9.25 9.84 -6.42
C ALA A 201 8.57 10.69 -7.50
N HIS A 202 7.86 10.06 -8.41
CA HIS A 202 6.95 10.72 -9.36
C HIS A 202 5.79 9.80 -9.70
N ALA A 203 4.71 10.38 -10.22
CA ALA A 203 3.54 9.60 -10.60
C ALA A 203 2.92 10.08 -11.92
N PHE A 204 2.20 9.17 -12.55
CA PHE A 204 1.45 9.41 -13.78
C PHE A 204 -0.03 9.57 -13.46
N PHE A 205 -0.64 10.56 -14.08
CA PHE A 205 -2.05 10.88 -13.93
C PHE A 205 -2.98 9.70 -14.32
N PRO A 206 -4.28 9.78 -13.97
CA PRO A 206 -5.26 8.74 -14.23
C PRO A 206 -5.25 8.18 -15.66
N ARG A 207 -5.58 6.91 -15.76
CA ARG A 207 -5.48 5.88 -16.79
C ARG A 207 -4.12 5.21 -16.89
N ARG A 208 -2.99 5.90 -16.69
CA ARG A 208 -1.70 5.23 -16.51
C ARG A 208 -1.53 4.72 -15.08
N GLY A 209 -1.76 5.55 -14.07
CA GLY A 209 -1.86 5.16 -12.67
C GLY A 209 -0.61 4.50 -12.09
N GLU A 210 0.58 4.88 -12.55
CA GLU A 210 1.86 4.41 -12.01
C GLU A 210 2.44 5.45 -11.07
N ALA A 211 3.03 4.98 -9.97
CA ALA A 211 3.82 5.77 -9.04
C ALA A 211 5.17 5.09 -8.83
N HIS A 212 6.25 5.80 -9.15
CA HIS A 212 7.62 5.32 -9.09
C HIS A 212 8.34 6.02 -7.95
N PHE A 213 9.12 5.23 -7.18
CA PHE A 213 9.86 5.67 -5.99
C PHE A 213 11.34 5.39 -6.20
N ASP A 214 12.20 6.34 -5.83
CA ASP A 214 13.64 6.16 -5.92
C ASP A 214 14.11 5.12 -4.91
N SER A 215 14.69 4.02 -5.40
CA SER A 215 15.27 2.96 -4.57
C SER A 215 16.53 3.38 -3.83
N ASP A 216 17.23 4.42 -4.29
CA ASP A 216 18.46 4.93 -3.68
C ASP A 216 18.16 5.83 -2.48
N GLU A 217 16.90 6.24 -2.30
CA GLU A 217 16.47 6.96 -1.12
C GLU A 217 16.44 6.07 0.13
N ARG A 218 16.80 6.67 1.25
CA ARG A 218 16.65 6.00 2.54
C ARG A 218 15.22 6.13 3.05
N TRP A 219 14.39 5.16 2.72
CA TRP A 219 13.00 5.14 3.15
C TRP A 219 12.86 4.75 4.62
N SER A 220 11.95 5.41 5.32
CA SER A 220 11.57 5.14 6.69
C SER A 220 10.07 4.95 6.80
N LEU A 221 9.64 3.98 7.61
CA LEU A 221 8.23 3.72 7.90
C LEU A 221 7.82 4.32 9.26
N ARG A 222 8.78 4.90 9.99
CA ARG A 222 8.56 5.49 11.32
C ARG A 222 9.08 6.94 11.34
N SER A 223 8.69 7.68 12.38
CA SER A 223 9.34 8.97 12.67
C SER A 223 10.83 8.71 13.00
N GLY A 224 11.76 9.33 12.26
CA GLY A 224 13.18 9.12 12.50
C GLY A 224 14.06 9.54 11.33
N LYS A 225 15.23 8.91 11.20
CA LYS A 225 16.16 9.16 10.11
C LYS A 225 15.64 8.56 8.79
N GLY A 226 15.70 9.32 7.70
CA GLY A 226 15.25 8.93 6.37
C GLY A 226 13.99 9.66 5.91
N ARG A 227 13.51 9.31 4.71
CA ARG A 227 12.28 9.85 4.13
C ARG A 227 11.09 9.02 4.57
N ASN A 228 10.08 9.63 5.15
CA ASN A 228 8.89 8.89 5.55
C ASN A 228 8.10 8.46 4.31
N LEU A 229 8.05 7.15 4.08
CA LEU A 229 7.45 6.58 2.88
C LEU A 229 5.94 6.82 2.81
N PHE A 230 5.21 6.79 3.93
CA PHE A 230 3.78 7.08 3.95
C PHE A 230 3.46 8.45 3.37
N VAL A 231 4.20 9.49 3.76
CA VAL A 231 3.97 10.85 3.27
C VAL A 231 4.18 10.95 1.77
N VAL A 232 5.26 10.32 1.26
CA VAL A 232 5.57 10.36 -0.18
C VAL A 232 4.56 9.52 -0.96
N VAL A 233 4.21 8.31 -0.49
CA VAL A 233 3.17 7.49 -1.13
C VAL A 233 1.82 8.23 -1.16
N ALA A 234 1.42 8.87 -0.06
CA ALA A 234 0.16 9.61 -0.02
C ALA A 234 0.15 10.78 -1.02
N HIS A 235 1.28 11.46 -1.23
CA HIS A 235 1.45 12.51 -2.23
C HIS A 235 1.33 11.93 -3.65
N GLU A 236 2.11 10.89 -3.98
CA GLU A 236 2.12 10.30 -5.32
C GLU A 236 0.77 9.65 -5.68
N VAL A 237 0.08 9.05 -4.70
CA VAL A 237 -1.30 8.59 -4.89
C VAL A 237 -2.21 9.75 -5.29
N GLY A 238 -2.07 10.94 -4.70
CA GLY A 238 -2.81 12.14 -5.12
C GLY A 238 -2.67 12.41 -6.62
N HIS A 239 -1.45 12.31 -7.18
CA HIS A 239 -1.22 12.44 -8.61
C HIS A 239 -1.90 11.33 -9.43
N THR A 240 -1.81 10.07 -9.00
CA THR A 240 -2.51 8.97 -9.68
C THR A 240 -4.03 9.14 -9.65
N LEU A 241 -4.56 9.97 -8.76
CA LEU A 241 -5.97 10.36 -8.69
C LEU A 241 -6.31 11.61 -9.51
N GLY A 242 -5.34 12.26 -10.12
CA GLY A 242 -5.55 13.45 -10.98
C GLY A 242 -5.32 14.79 -10.30
N LEU A 243 -4.73 14.81 -9.10
CA LEU A 243 -4.37 16.05 -8.42
C LEU A 243 -3.01 16.55 -8.91
N GLU A 244 -2.92 17.83 -9.20
CA GLU A 244 -1.66 18.53 -9.48
C GLU A 244 -1.02 19.05 -8.19
N HIS A 245 0.19 19.58 -8.29
CA HIS A 245 0.85 20.22 -7.16
C HIS A 245 0.03 21.41 -6.63
N SER A 246 -0.02 21.50 -5.30
CA SER A 246 -0.66 22.62 -4.60
C SER A 246 0.35 23.73 -4.32
N PRO A 247 -0.02 25.00 -4.55
CA PRO A 247 0.78 26.14 -4.12
C PRO A 247 0.73 26.36 -2.60
N VAL A 248 -0.18 25.71 -1.90
CA VAL A 248 -0.33 25.84 -0.45
C VAL A 248 0.77 25.06 0.26
N LYS A 249 1.65 25.76 0.99
CA LYS A 249 2.79 25.12 1.69
C LYS A 249 2.39 24.02 2.66
N SER A 250 1.23 24.13 3.30
CA SER A 250 0.72 23.13 4.25
C SER A 250 0.05 21.94 3.57
N ALA A 251 -0.30 22.02 2.28
CA ALA A 251 -0.97 20.93 1.57
C ALA A 251 -0.06 19.71 1.41
N LEU A 252 -0.63 18.50 1.46
CA LEU A 252 0.07 17.27 1.14
C LEU A 252 0.59 17.31 -0.29
N MET A 253 -0.21 17.84 -1.23
CA MET A 253 0.14 17.98 -2.63
C MET A 253 1.13 19.13 -2.93
N SER A 254 1.74 19.77 -1.92
CA SER A 254 2.88 20.68 -2.14
C SER A 254 4.07 19.90 -2.69
N PRO A 255 4.81 20.40 -3.70
CA PRO A 255 5.85 19.62 -4.39
C PRO A 255 7.03 19.21 -3.50
N TYR A 256 7.24 19.88 -2.38
CA TYR A 256 8.37 19.65 -1.49
C TYR A 256 8.06 18.68 -0.37
N TYR A 257 8.98 17.75 -0.13
CA TYR A 257 8.85 16.76 0.93
C TYR A 257 8.69 17.41 2.32
N LYS A 258 7.78 16.85 3.08
CA LYS A 258 7.51 17.19 4.49
C LYS A 258 7.75 15.98 5.38
N LYS A 259 8.37 16.23 6.53
CA LYS A 259 8.46 15.20 7.56
C LYS A 259 7.07 14.92 8.14
N LEU A 260 6.81 13.65 8.44
CA LEU A 260 5.60 13.27 9.17
C LEU A 260 5.62 13.93 10.56
N SER A 261 4.61 14.73 10.86
CA SER A 261 4.41 15.34 12.18
C SER A 261 3.34 14.58 12.95
N LYS A 262 3.30 14.77 14.28
CA LYS A 262 2.25 14.19 15.13
C LYS A 262 0.84 14.71 14.77
N ASP A 263 0.78 15.93 14.20
CA ASP A 263 -0.46 16.60 13.80
C ASP A 263 -0.64 16.58 12.27
N PHE A 264 -0.16 15.52 11.62
CA PHE A 264 -0.31 15.41 10.17
C PHE A 264 -1.80 15.29 9.82
N VAL A 265 -2.27 16.25 9.03
CA VAL A 265 -3.64 16.30 8.50
C VAL A 265 -3.62 16.74 7.04
N LEU A 266 -4.58 16.27 6.23
CA LEU A 266 -4.83 16.84 4.91
C LEU A 266 -5.24 18.30 5.07
N SER A 267 -4.68 19.17 4.25
CA SER A 267 -5.13 20.55 4.18
C SER A 267 -6.53 20.62 3.56
N TRP A 268 -7.28 21.69 3.87
CA TRP A 268 -8.54 21.95 3.18
C TRP A 268 -8.38 22.02 1.67
N ASP A 269 -7.20 22.39 1.22
CA ASP A 269 -6.82 22.46 -0.17
C ASP A 269 -6.83 21.09 -0.83
N ASP A 270 -6.20 20.10 -0.20
CA ASP A 270 -6.19 18.72 -0.68
C ASP A 270 -7.59 18.11 -0.66
N VAL A 271 -8.34 18.34 0.44
CA VAL A 271 -9.71 17.84 0.60
C VAL A 271 -10.64 18.39 -0.46
N LEU A 272 -10.63 19.71 -0.69
CA LEU A 272 -11.47 20.33 -1.71
C LEU A 272 -11.09 19.87 -3.11
N ALA A 273 -9.81 19.70 -3.40
CA ALA A 273 -9.33 19.25 -4.70
C ALA A 273 -9.86 17.84 -5.03
N ILE A 274 -9.71 16.88 -4.13
CA ILE A 274 -10.17 15.51 -4.36
C ILE A 274 -11.70 15.41 -4.40
N GLN A 275 -12.41 16.16 -3.54
CA GLN A 275 -13.88 16.19 -3.54
C GLN A 275 -14.46 16.79 -4.81
N ASN A 276 -13.80 17.75 -5.41
CA ASN A 276 -14.21 18.32 -6.69
C ASN A 276 -14.07 17.31 -7.85
N LEU A 277 -13.09 16.39 -7.79
CA LEU A 277 -12.93 15.34 -8.80
C LEU A 277 -13.93 14.20 -8.62
N TYR A 278 -14.12 13.73 -7.38
CA TYR A 278 -14.81 12.47 -7.11
C TYR A 278 -16.05 12.59 -6.20
N GLY A 279 -16.32 13.77 -5.68
CA GLY A 279 -17.41 14.01 -4.73
C GLY A 279 -16.99 13.74 -3.28
N LYS A 280 -17.89 14.09 -2.38
CA LYS A 280 -17.74 13.87 -0.94
C LYS A 280 -17.95 12.38 -0.61
N PRO A 281 -17.43 11.89 0.54
CA PRO A 281 -17.77 10.55 1.04
C PRO A 281 -19.28 10.38 1.14
N SER A 282 -19.79 9.18 0.90
CA SER A 282 -21.21 8.86 1.09
C SER A 282 -21.61 9.09 2.55
N LYS A 283 -22.85 9.56 2.80
CA LYS A 283 -23.37 9.78 4.16
C LYS A 283 -23.29 8.48 4.95
N GLY A 284 -22.52 8.46 6.02
CA GLY A 284 -22.24 7.30 6.88
C GLY A 284 -20.75 7.11 7.18
N SER A 285 -19.88 7.55 6.28
CA SER A 285 -18.42 7.49 6.42
C SER A 285 -17.81 8.68 7.19
N ALA A 286 -18.59 9.63 7.62
CA ALA A 286 -18.13 10.95 8.03
C ALA A 286 -18.28 11.20 9.54
N ILE A 287 -17.58 10.45 10.38
CA ILE A 287 -17.25 10.89 11.75
C ILE A 287 -15.71 10.90 11.95
N GLN A 288 -14.94 10.95 10.91
CA GLN A 288 -13.56 11.37 11.01
C GLN A 288 -13.50 12.87 10.69
N LEU A 289 -12.97 13.64 11.63
CA LEU A 289 -12.58 15.03 11.36
C LEU A 289 -11.76 15.02 10.06
N PRO A 290 -12.13 15.86 9.07
CA PRO A 290 -11.44 15.83 7.78
C PRO A 290 -9.94 15.94 8.01
N GLY A 291 -9.21 14.91 7.61
CA GLY A 291 -7.76 14.96 7.53
C GLY A 291 -6.94 14.50 8.72
N LYS A 292 -7.49 14.01 9.84
CA LYS A 292 -6.65 13.36 10.86
C LYS A 292 -6.12 12.02 10.36
N VAL A 293 -4.80 11.90 10.26
CA VAL A 293 -4.10 10.66 9.94
C VAL A 293 -3.33 10.19 11.17
N PHE A 294 -3.35 8.90 11.40
CA PHE A 294 -2.67 8.26 12.51
C PHE A 294 -1.15 8.47 12.41
N THR A 295 -0.56 9.02 13.46
CA THR A 295 0.87 9.38 13.51
C THR A 295 1.78 8.21 13.88
N HIS A 296 1.22 7.09 14.33
CA HIS A 296 1.97 5.90 14.69
C HIS A 296 1.46 4.68 13.93
N PHE A 297 2.29 4.13 13.04
CA PHE A 297 2.01 2.85 12.38
C PHE A 297 1.93 1.68 13.38
N GLN A 298 2.43 1.85 14.60
CA GLN A 298 2.25 0.91 15.70
C GLN A 298 0.81 0.90 16.22
N ASP A 299 0.11 2.03 16.15
CA ASP A 299 -1.29 2.15 16.58
C ASP A 299 -2.25 1.51 15.57
N TRP A 300 -1.79 1.26 14.35
CA TRP A 300 -2.51 0.49 13.33
C TRP A 300 -2.52 -1.02 13.60
N SER A 301 -1.57 -1.49 14.37
CA SER A 301 -1.50 -2.88 14.83
C SER A 301 -2.01 -3.06 16.26
N MET A 302 -2.15 -1.96 16.99
CA MET A 302 -2.60 -1.94 18.38
C MET A 302 -3.39 -0.66 18.60
N ASP A 303 -4.61 -0.83 19.11
CA ASP A 303 -5.44 0.16 19.79
C ASP A 303 -6.22 1.15 18.94
N LEU A 304 -7.42 0.72 18.76
CA LEU A 304 -8.58 1.55 19.00
C LEU A 304 -9.06 1.33 20.46
N SER A 305 -8.19 1.55 21.41
CA SER A 305 -8.55 1.61 22.83
C SER A 305 -8.43 3.05 23.30
N ASP A 306 -9.39 3.89 22.90
CA ASP A 306 -9.85 4.98 23.73
C ASP A 306 -11.02 5.70 23.04
N GLY A 307 -12.18 5.60 23.64
CA GLY A 307 -13.29 6.48 23.38
C GLY A 307 -14.57 5.84 22.88
N GLU A 308 -15.48 5.62 23.78
CA GLU A 308 -16.88 5.17 23.62
C GLU A 308 -17.73 5.94 22.57
N ARG A 309 -17.13 6.73 21.67
CA ARG A 309 -17.84 7.54 20.67
C ARG A 309 -17.72 7.07 19.22
N GLN A 310 -16.95 6.02 18.92
CA GLN A 310 -16.76 5.51 17.55
C GLN A 310 -17.48 4.20 17.26
N GLN A 311 -18.37 3.77 18.15
CA GLN A 311 -18.97 2.43 18.17
C GLN A 311 -19.93 2.12 17.03
N ARG A 312 -20.39 3.10 16.27
CA ARG A 312 -21.43 2.89 15.23
C ARG A 312 -20.95 2.69 13.79
N SER A 313 -19.65 2.86 13.46
CA SER A 313 -19.16 2.71 12.08
C SER A 313 -18.18 1.54 11.88
N LEU A 314 -17.89 0.76 12.92
CA LEU A 314 -16.92 -0.36 12.88
C LEU A 314 -17.57 -1.73 12.63
N SER A 315 -18.90 -1.81 12.63
CA SER A 315 -19.63 -3.08 12.64
C SER A 315 -19.35 -4.00 11.46
N ALA A 316 -18.92 -3.47 10.31
CA ALA A 316 -18.63 -4.30 9.14
C ALA A 316 -17.33 -3.91 8.40
N TYR A 317 -16.34 -3.43 9.13
CA TYR A 317 -15.06 -2.98 8.55
C TYR A 317 -14.36 -4.05 7.70
N TYR A 318 -14.52 -5.35 8.00
CA TYR A 318 -13.98 -6.43 7.17
C TYR A 318 -14.62 -6.50 5.78
N CYS A 319 -15.85 -6.01 5.60
CA CYS A 319 -16.54 -6.01 4.30
C CYS A 319 -15.83 -5.18 3.22
N HIS A 320 -15.07 -4.18 3.63
CA HIS A 320 -14.32 -3.27 2.76
C HIS A 320 -12.82 -3.56 2.71
N SER A 321 -12.40 -4.63 3.38
CA SER A 321 -10.99 -5.01 3.44
C SER A 321 -10.91 -6.52 3.62
N PHE A 322 -9.78 -7.13 3.25
CA PHE A 322 -9.59 -8.55 3.51
C PHE A 322 -9.40 -8.82 5.01
N PHE A 323 -9.74 -10.02 5.43
CA PHE A 323 -9.53 -10.56 6.76
C PHE A 323 -8.29 -11.48 6.79
N ASP A 324 -7.77 -11.72 8.01
CA ASP A 324 -6.58 -12.58 8.20
C ASP A 324 -6.95 -14.06 8.19
N ALA A 325 -8.08 -14.40 8.80
CA ALA A 325 -8.62 -15.77 8.86
C ALA A 325 -10.14 -15.74 9.08
N ILE A 326 -10.80 -16.83 8.75
CA ILE A 326 -12.23 -17.04 8.99
C ILE A 326 -12.50 -18.50 9.36
N THR A 327 -13.47 -18.73 10.22
CA THR A 327 -14.01 -20.07 10.51
C THR A 327 -15.46 -19.98 10.95
N ALA A 328 -16.15 -21.11 11.04
CA ALA A 328 -17.52 -21.21 11.54
C ALA A 328 -17.62 -22.26 12.65
N ASP A 329 -18.48 -22.04 13.66
CA ASP A 329 -18.74 -23.02 14.71
C ASP A 329 -19.91 -23.97 14.37
N ALA A 330 -20.34 -24.78 15.35
CA ALA A 330 -21.44 -25.74 15.20
C ALA A 330 -22.79 -25.07 14.87
N ASP A 331 -23.00 -23.89 15.38
CA ASP A 331 -24.24 -23.11 15.20
C ASP A 331 -24.19 -22.27 13.92
N HIS A 332 -23.19 -22.49 13.08
CA HIS A 332 -22.93 -21.73 11.85
C HIS A 332 -22.65 -20.23 12.09
N ASN A 333 -22.26 -19.86 13.29
CA ASN A 333 -21.77 -18.53 13.54
C ASN A 333 -20.38 -18.36 12.91
N LEU A 334 -20.18 -17.29 12.14
CA LEU A 334 -18.89 -17.00 11.53
C LEU A 334 -18.03 -16.18 12.49
N TYR A 335 -16.77 -16.54 12.54
CA TYR A 335 -15.73 -15.79 13.22
C TYR A 335 -14.75 -15.27 12.18
N ILE A 336 -14.73 -13.96 11.99
CA ILE A 336 -13.88 -13.28 11.02
C ILE A 336 -12.80 -12.55 11.79
N PHE A 337 -11.53 -12.86 11.52
CA PHE A 337 -10.38 -12.36 12.26
C PHE A 337 -9.59 -11.34 11.44
N LYS A 338 -9.25 -10.22 12.07
CA LYS A 338 -8.41 -9.19 11.47
C LYS A 338 -7.62 -8.43 12.54
N GLY A 339 -6.30 -8.43 12.41
CA GLY A 339 -5.41 -7.81 13.39
C GLY A 339 -5.61 -8.41 14.78
N SER A 340 -5.90 -7.57 15.75
CA SER A 340 -6.18 -7.93 17.16
C SER A 340 -7.67 -8.13 17.46
N ARG A 341 -8.54 -8.12 16.45
CA ARG A 341 -9.99 -8.16 16.61
C ARG A 341 -10.64 -9.30 15.85
N TYR A 342 -11.87 -9.65 16.26
CA TYR A 342 -12.74 -10.54 15.54
C TYR A 342 -14.16 -10.00 15.50
N TRP A 343 -14.91 -10.41 14.49
CA TRP A 343 -16.34 -10.19 14.34
C TRP A 343 -17.06 -11.53 14.44
N LEU A 344 -18.18 -11.53 15.14
CA LEU A 344 -19.12 -12.63 15.16
C LEU A 344 -20.26 -12.29 14.22
N VAL A 345 -20.48 -13.13 13.22
CA VAL A 345 -21.64 -13.04 12.34
C VAL A 345 -22.53 -14.23 12.65
N PRO A 346 -23.62 -14.03 13.39
CA PRO A 346 -24.54 -15.11 13.69
C PRO A 346 -25.24 -15.62 12.42
N ALA A 347 -25.79 -16.81 12.47
CA ALA A 347 -26.51 -17.40 11.33
C ALA A 347 -27.69 -16.53 10.84
N SER A 348 -28.16 -15.58 11.65
CA SER A 348 -29.15 -14.55 11.27
C SER A 348 -28.61 -13.45 10.36
N GLY A 349 -27.28 -13.33 10.18
CA GLY A 349 -26.65 -12.49 9.18
C GLY A 349 -26.11 -11.14 9.63
N ASN A 350 -26.44 -10.65 10.81
CA ASN A 350 -25.93 -9.34 11.28
C ASN A 350 -24.61 -9.48 12.02
N ALA A 351 -23.57 -8.85 11.51
CA ALA A 351 -22.25 -8.83 12.16
C ALA A 351 -22.29 -8.08 13.50
N SER A 352 -21.65 -8.64 14.53
CA SER A 352 -21.42 -7.95 15.78
C SER A 352 -20.43 -6.80 15.61
N ASP A 353 -20.35 -5.92 16.61
CA ASP A 353 -19.22 -5.00 16.74
C ASP A 353 -17.91 -5.78 16.90
N PRO A 354 -16.77 -5.19 16.45
CA PRO A 354 -15.46 -5.83 16.55
C PRO A 354 -15.05 -6.02 18.01
N GLN A 355 -14.80 -7.26 18.38
CA GLN A 355 -14.37 -7.64 19.71
C GLN A 355 -12.85 -7.87 19.75
N PRO A 356 -12.15 -7.51 20.83
CA PRO A 356 -10.74 -7.86 20.99
C PRO A 356 -10.54 -9.39 21.05
N LEU A 357 -9.50 -9.93 20.38
CA LEU A 357 -9.20 -11.37 20.41
C LEU A 357 -9.01 -11.90 21.83
N HIS A 358 -8.28 -11.14 22.65
CA HIS A 358 -7.93 -11.54 24.02
C HIS A 358 -9.12 -11.64 24.96
N SER A 359 -10.26 -10.97 24.64
CA SER A 359 -11.47 -11.06 25.45
C SER A 359 -12.12 -12.45 25.39
N ARG A 360 -12.03 -13.12 24.24
CA ARG A 360 -12.57 -14.47 24.04
C ARG A 360 -11.48 -15.54 24.09
N TRP A 361 -10.31 -15.27 23.56
CA TRP A 361 -9.20 -16.23 23.53
C TRP A 361 -7.93 -15.61 24.17
N PRO A 362 -7.81 -15.64 25.49
CA PRO A 362 -6.63 -15.13 26.19
C PRO A 362 -5.35 -15.80 25.71
N GLY A 363 -4.33 -14.99 25.41
CA GLY A 363 -3.02 -15.49 24.92
C GLY A 363 -2.97 -15.78 23.41
N LEU A 364 -4.05 -15.53 22.64
CA LEU A 364 -4.04 -15.65 21.19
C LEU A 364 -3.36 -14.42 20.57
N PRO A 365 -2.36 -14.60 19.67
CA PRO A 365 -1.68 -13.48 19.03
C PRO A 365 -2.53 -12.80 17.97
N ALA A 366 -2.25 -11.54 17.69
CA ALA A 366 -2.88 -10.78 16.62
C ALA A 366 -2.45 -11.26 15.22
N ALA A 367 -3.25 -10.90 14.20
CA ALA A 367 -2.98 -11.17 12.78
C ALA A 367 -2.72 -12.66 12.50
N LEU A 368 -3.71 -13.49 12.76
CA LEU A 368 -3.65 -14.95 12.56
C LEU A 368 -3.30 -15.30 11.11
N ASP A 369 -2.57 -16.39 10.92
CA ASP A 369 -2.29 -16.90 9.57
C ASP A 369 -3.46 -17.78 9.07
N ALA A 370 -4.06 -18.59 9.98
CA ALA A 370 -5.22 -19.42 9.68
C ALA A 370 -6.03 -19.75 10.95
N ALA A 371 -7.30 -20.08 10.76
CA ALA A 371 -8.19 -20.55 11.82
C ALA A 371 -9.07 -21.68 11.28
N ALA A 372 -9.39 -22.65 12.14
CA ALA A 372 -10.36 -23.71 11.87
C ALA A 372 -11.11 -24.06 13.14
N TRP A 373 -12.35 -24.48 12.97
CA TRP A 373 -13.15 -25.10 14.02
C TRP A 373 -13.47 -26.55 13.64
N SER A 374 -13.25 -27.48 14.56
CA SER A 374 -13.50 -28.87 14.32
C SER A 374 -14.89 -29.27 14.80
N GLN A 375 -15.68 -29.84 13.93
CA GLN A 375 -16.97 -30.42 14.26
C GLN A 375 -16.83 -31.69 15.12
N LEU A 376 -15.72 -32.42 15.00
CA LEU A 376 -15.49 -33.65 15.76
C LEU A 376 -15.22 -33.36 17.23
N SER A 377 -14.28 -32.45 17.49
CA SER A 377 -13.82 -32.16 18.85
C SER A 377 -14.52 -30.95 19.49
N GLY A 378 -15.23 -30.12 18.72
CA GLY A 378 -15.82 -28.87 19.18
C GLY A 378 -14.80 -27.81 19.55
N LYS A 379 -13.59 -27.87 18.98
CA LYS A 379 -12.45 -27.03 19.36
C LYS A 379 -12.06 -26.07 18.23
N PHE A 380 -11.54 -24.91 18.64
CA PHE A 380 -10.90 -23.95 17.75
C PHE A 380 -9.39 -24.22 17.65
N TYR A 381 -8.89 -24.17 16.44
CA TYR A 381 -7.48 -24.27 16.09
C TYR A 381 -7.03 -22.99 15.42
N PHE A 382 -5.99 -22.37 15.97
CA PHE A 382 -5.41 -21.13 15.43
C PHE A 382 -3.93 -21.34 15.11
N PHE A 383 -3.49 -20.73 14.01
CA PHE A 383 -2.13 -20.86 13.52
C PHE A 383 -1.52 -19.48 13.32
N LYS A 384 -0.27 -19.33 13.83
CA LYS A 384 0.53 -18.12 13.63
C LYS A 384 2.01 -18.45 13.61
N GLY A 385 2.66 -18.13 12.48
CA GLY A 385 4.09 -18.44 12.34
C GLY A 385 4.34 -19.94 12.33
N GLY A 386 5.15 -20.37 13.25
CA GLY A 386 5.44 -21.80 13.51
C GLY A 386 4.75 -22.35 14.75
N ARG A 387 3.69 -21.71 15.24
CA ARG A 387 2.96 -22.14 16.45
C ARG A 387 1.47 -22.33 16.17
N CYS A 388 0.85 -23.20 16.95
CA CYS A 388 -0.58 -23.47 16.95
C CYS A 388 -1.16 -23.38 18.36
N TRP A 389 -2.40 -22.95 18.45
CA TRP A 389 -3.21 -22.84 19.66
C TRP A 389 -4.45 -23.68 19.49
N ARG A 390 -4.91 -24.32 20.55
CA ARG A 390 -6.14 -25.10 20.59
C ARG A 390 -6.97 -24.66 21.77
N TYR A 391 -8.22 -24.28 21.50
CA TYR A 391 -9.17 -23.82 22.51
C TYR A 391 -10.43 -24.67 22.52
N LYS A 392 -10.91 -25.00 23.71
CA LYS A 392 -12.26 -25.47 23.93
C LYS A 392 -13.12 -24.30 24.40
N GLY A 393 -13.99 -23.80 23.53
CA GLY A 393 -14.65 -22.51 23.78
C GLY A 393 -13.65 -21.37 23.87
N SER A 394 -13.53 -20.73 25.03
CA SER A 394 -12.57 -19.66 25.35
C SER A 394 -11.35 -20.13 26.15
N VAL A 395 -11.29 -21.41 26.52
CA VAL A 395 -10.24 -21.95 27.38
C VAL A 395 -9.12 -22.55 26.53
N LEU A 396 -7.90 -22.03 26.72
CA LEU A 396 -6.70 -22.59 26.10
C LEU A 396 -6.40 -23.95 26.72
N GLU A 397 -6.23 -24.98 25.89
CA GLU A 397 -5.93 -26.32 26.38
C GLU A 397 -4.50 -26.43 26.90
N ALA A 398 -4.30 -27.30 27.90
CA ALA A 398 -2.99 -27.57 28.45
C ALA A 398 -2.01 -28.06 27.39
N GLY A 399 -0.76 -27.60 27.45
CA GLY A 399 0.27 -27.90 26.45
C GLY A 399 0.27 -26.99 25.22
N PHE A 400 -0.65 -26.01 25.11
CA PHE A 400 -0.65 -25.01 24.06
C PHE A 400 -0.21 -23.63 24.56
N PRO A 401 0.44 -22.80 23.71
CA PRO A 401 0.73 -23.04 22.29
C PRO A 401 1.88 -24.02 22.03
N GLN A 402 1.74 -24.86 21.01
CA GLN A 402 2.75 -25.81 20.56
C GLN A 402 3.53 -25.30 19.35
N LYS A 403 4.73 -25.86 19.11
CA LYS A 403 5.49 -25.67 17.86
C LYS A 403 4.91 -26.58 16.78
N CYS A 404 4.32 -26.02 15.75
CA CYS A 404 3.74 -26.78 14.63
C CYS A 404 4.78 -27.61 13.86
N SER A 405 6.05 -27.19 13.86
CA SER A 405 7.13 -27.88 13.14
C SER A 405 7.44 -29.28 13.69
N ALA A 406 7.13 -29.55 14.94
CA ALA A 406 7.32 -30.87 15.54
C ALA A 406 6.42 -31.94 14.88
N GLY A 407 5.22 -31.56 14.44
CA GLY A 407 4.28 -32.42 13.73
C GLY A 407 4.37 -32.36 12.20
N GLY A 408 5.38 -31.69 11.63
CA GLY A 408 5.51 -31.53 10.18
C GLY A 408 4.58 -30.50 9.54
N LEU A 409 3.84 -29.70 10.33
CA LEU A 409 2.94 -28.70 9.82
C LEU A 409 3.69 -27.54 9.11
N PRO A 410 3.09 -26.94 8.10
CA PRO A 410 3.70 -25.80 7.40
C PRO A 410 3.80 -24.58 8.33
N ARG A 411 4.90 -23.83 8.21
CA ARG A 411 4.98 -22.49 8.81
C ARG A 411 4.10 -21.51 8.03
N HIS A 412 3.39 -20.63 8.76
CA HIS A 412 2.50 -19.64 8.15
C HIS A 412 1.52 -20.28 7.15
N PRO A 413 0.64 -21.21 7.56
CA PRO A 413 -0.36 -21.75 6.66
C PRO A 413 -1.22 -20.60 6.10
N ASP A 414 -1.61 -20.72 4.83
CA ASP A 414 -2.41 -19.68 4.17
C ASP A 414 -3.86 -19.75 4.64
N THR A 415 -4.38 -20.97 4.87
CA THR A 415 -5.68 -21.23 5.47
C THR A 415 -5.74 -22.61 6.12
N ALA A 416 -6.75 -22.82 6.94
CA ALA A 416 -7.07 -24.09 7.56
C ALA A 416 -8.59 -24.32 7.58
N LEU A 417 -9.01 -25.57 7.49
CA LEU A 417 -10.40 -25.97 7.69
C LEU A 417 -10.46 -27.38 8.29
N TYR A 418 -11.58 -27.70 8.93
CA TYR A 418 -11.91 -29.08 9.26
C TYR A 418 -12.65 -29.72 8.09
N PHE A 419 -12.09 -30.80 7.52
CA PHE A 419 -12.68 -31.51 6.40
C PHE A 419 -13.40 -32.76 6.88
N GLN A 420 -14.71 -32.70 6.91
CA GLN A 420 -15.56 -33.70 7.55
C GLN A 420 -15.41 -35.11 6.94
N GLN A 421 -15.20 -35.19 5.63
CA GLN A 421 -15.07 -36.50 4.93
C GLN A 421 -13.83 -37.26 5.39
N LEU A 422 -12.75 -36.55 5.67
CA LEU A 422 -11.52 -37.15 6.21
C LEU A 422 -11.48 -37.21 7.73
N ARG A 423 -12.35 -36.46 8.41
CA ARG A 423 -12.36 -36.25 9.87
C ARG A 423 -11.03 -35.66 10.39
N HIS A 424 -10.41 -34.80 9.60
CA HIS A 424 -9.10 -34.22 9.86
C HIS A 424 -9.10 -32.72 9.61
N LEU A 425 -8.12 -32.04 10.18
CA LEU A 425 -7.79 -30.69 9.78
C LEU A 425 -7.03 -30.72 8.44
N VAL A 426 -7.33 -29.79 7.58
CA VAL A 426 -6.61 -29.58 6.31
C VAL A 426 -6.03 -28.18 6.33
N LEU A 427 -4.71 -28.10 6.21
CA LEU A 427 -3.96 -26.85 6.11
C LEU A 427 -3.47 -26.66 4.67
N PHE A 428 -3.55 -25.44 4.18
CA PHE A 428 -3.07 -25.09 2.85
C PHE A 428 -1.87 -24.16 2.96
N LYS A 429 -0.88 -24.40 2.08
CA LYS A 429 0.30 -23.53 1.97
C LYS A 429 0.81 -23.50 0.53
N GLY A 430 0.65 -22.34 -0.14
CA GLY A 430 0.99 -22.21 -1.55
C GLY A 430 0.23 -23.23 -2.40
N ALA A 431 0.96 -23.99 -3.22
CA ALA A 431 0.40 -25.01 -4.08
C ALA A 431 0.28 -26.40 -3.42
N LYS A 432 0.30 -26.48 -2.10
CA LYS A 432 0.24 -27.74 -1.35
C LYS A 432 -0.82 -27.71 -0.26
N TYR A 433 -1.35 -28.89 0.10
CA TYR A 433 -2.20 -29.08 1.27
C TYR A 433 -1.68 -30.22 2.15
N PHE A 434 -2.00 -30.12 3.43
CA PHE A 434 -1.55 -31.02 4.50
C PHE A 434 -2.79 -31.52 5.25
N VAL A 435 -2.95 -32.82 5.35
CA VAL A 435 -3.95 -33.43 6.23
C VAL A 435 -3.30 -33.69 7.56
N VAL A 436 -3.94 -33.25 8.64
CA VAL A 436 -3.38 -33.20 9.99
C VAL A 436 -4.33 -33.87 10.98
N SER A 437 -3.82 -34.82 11.76
CA SER A 437 -4.56 -35.39 12.87
C SER A 437 -4.88 -34.32 13.92
N GLU A 438 -6.14 -34.23 14.35
CA GLU A 438 -6.54 -33.27 15.40
C GLU A 438 -5.96 -33.60 16.76
N GLU A 439 -5.79 -34.87 17.04
CA GLU A 439 -5.35 -35.36 18.36
C GLU A 439 -3.87 -35.08 18.55
N SER A 440 -3.04 -35.53 17.63
CA SER A 440 -1.58 -35.45 17.71
C SER A 440 -0.99 -34.17 17.13
N LEU A 441 -1.73 -33.44 16.28
CA LEU A 441 -1.25 -32.34 15.45
C LEU A 441 -0.01 -32.73 14.62
N HIS A 442 -0.03 -33.95 14.07
CA HIS A 442 0.96 -34.44 13.13
C HIS A 442 0.32 -34.54 11.73
N VAL A 443 1.15 -34.27 10.72
CA VAL A 443 0.77 -34.46 9.33
C VAL A 443 0.65 -35.95 9.04
N GLU A 444 -0.46 -36.34 8.43
CA GLU A 444 -0.71 -37.73 8.05
C GLU A 444 0.31 -38.24 7.01
N PRO A 445 0.63 -39.54 7.01
CA PRO A 445 1.49 -40.13 5.99
C PRO A 445 1.01 -39.79 4.57
N TYR A 446 1.96 -39.67 3.63
CA TYR A 446 1.72 -39.31 2.23
C TYR A 446 1.32 -37.86 1.96
N TYR A 447 1.32 -36.99 2.96
CA TYR A 447 1.17 -35.54 2.80
C TYR A 447 2.50 -34.81 3.08
N PRO A 448 2.72 -33.61 2.47
CA PRO A 448 1.77 -32.81 1.70
C PRO A 448 1.53 -33.29 0.27
N ARG A 449 0.32 -33.05 -0.25
CA ARG A 449 -0.05 -33.28 -1.62
C ARG A 449 -0.24 -32.00 -2.40
N SER A 450 -0.38 -32.13 -3.73
CA SER A 450 -0.58 -31.02 -4.64
C SER A 450 -1.99 -30.43 -4.50
N LEU A 451 -2.10 -29.10 -4.52
CA LEU A 451 -3.38 -28.40 -4.56
C LEU A 451 -4.22 -28.74 -5.80
N ARG A 452 -3.64 -29.36 -6.82
CA ARG A 452 -4.36 -29.83 -8.02
C ARG A 452 -5.47 -30.84 -7.71
N ASP A 453 -5.38 -31.54 -6.59
CA ASP A 453 -6.43 -32.46 -6.11
C ASP A 453 -7.72 -31.69 -5.71
N TRP A 454 -7.64 -30.37 -5.56
CA TRP A 454 -8.74 -29.44 -5.31
C TRP A 454 -9.01 -28.63 -6.57
N ALA A 455 -9.67 -29.25 -7.55
CA ALA A 455 -9.80 -28.70 -8.90
C ALA A 455 -10.41 -27.28 -8.92
N GLY A 456 -9.69 -26.34 -9.51
CA GLY A 456 -10.10 -24.93 -9.62
C GLY A 456 -9.79 -24.04 -8.42
N LEU A 457 -9.26 -24.60 -7.32
CA LEU A 457 -8.90 -23.80 -6.15
C LEU A 457 -7.56 -23.07 -6.37
N PRO A 458 -7.51 -21.73 -6.20
CA PRO A 458 -6.26 -20.99 -6.31
C PRO A 458 -5.38 -21.18 -5.08
N ALA A 459 -4.07 -21.04 -5.27
CA ALA A 459 -3.12 -21.00 -4.15
C ALA A 459 -3.25 -19.69 -3.36
N GLY A 460 -2.89 -19.75 -2.06
CA GLY A 460 -2.82 -18.56 -1.20
C GLY A 460 -4.18 -18.00 -0.76
N THR A 461 -5.17 -18.88 -0.58
CA THR A 461 -6.45 -18.52 0.08
C THR A 461 -6.20 -18.11 1.53
N ALA A 462 -6.84 -17.04 1.99
CA ALA A 462 -6.65 -16.48 3.34
C ALA A 462 -7.64 -17.05 4.38
N GLY A 463 -8.59 -17.86 3.95
CA GLY A 463 -9.58 -18.49 4.83
C GLY A 463 -10.43 -19.50 4.12
N ALA A 464 -10.97 -20.44 4.88
CA ALA A 464 -11.93 -21.42 4.38
C ALA A 464 -12.89 -21.82 5.49
N LEU A 465 -14.13 -22.15 5.10
CA LEU A 465 -15.13 -22.69 6.01
C LEU A 465 -16.13 -23.58 5.26
N ARG A 466 -16.85 -24.40 6.02
CA ARG A 466 -18.03 -25.09 5.53
C ARG A 466 -19.26 -24.28 5.88
N HIS A 467 -20.06 -23.95 4.88
CA HIS A 467 -21.33 -23.26 5.07
C HIS A 467 -22.50 -24.27 5.19
N ARG A 468 -23.65 -23.81 5.72
CA ARG A 468 -24.85 -24.62 5.95
C ARG A 468 -25.47 -25.21 4.68
N ASP A 469 -25.15 -24.68 3.50
CA ASP A 469 -25.56 -25.20 2.20
C ASP A 469 -24.79 -26.47 1.78
N GLY A 470 -23.82 -26.90 2.59
CA GLY A 470 -23.01 -28.09 2.35
C GLY A 470 -21.73 -27.87 1.56
N PHE A 471 -21.54 -26.69 0.97
CA PHE A 471 -20.32 -26.34 0.23
C PHE A 471 -19.21 -25.85 1.14
N LEU A 472 -17.97 -25.97 0.66
CA LEU A 472 -16.84 -25.27 1.23
C LEU A 472 -16.65 -23.95 0.49
N TYR A 473 -16.37 -22.91 1.25
CA TYR A 473 -16.05 -21.59 0.73
C TYR A 473 -14.60 -21.25 1.08
N PHE A 474 -13.82 -20.93 0.06
CA PHE A 474 -12.47 -20.45 0.18
C PHE A 474 -12.43 -18.98 -0.20
N PHE A 475 -11.61 -18.21 0.49
CA PHE A 475 -11.54 -16.76 0.32
C PHE A 475 -10.12 -16.34 0.01
N ARG A 476 -9.96 -15.42 -0.94
CA ARG A 476 -8.72 -14.72 -1.22
C ARG A 476 -9.04 -13.31 -1.69
N ASP A 477 -8.49 -12.31 -1.01
CA ASP A 477 -8.77 -10.91 -1.26
C ASP A 477 -10.30 -10.63 -1.19
N HIS A 478 -10.93 -10.23 -2.27
CA HIS A 478 -12.38 -9.96 -2.34
C HIS A 478 -13.19 -11.08 -2.98
N GLN A 479 -12.51 -12.13 -3.43
CA GLN A 479 -13.13 -13.23 -4.15
C GLN A 479 -13.38 -14.43 -3.24
N TYR A 480 -14.42 -15.20 -3.58
CA TYR A 480 -14.67 -16.52 -3.02
C TYR A 480 -14.64 -17.59 -4.10
N TRP A 481 -14.36 -18.81 -3.68
CA TRP A 481 -14.48 -20.04 -4.46
C TRP A 481 -15.39 -20.99 -3.69
N GLN A 482 -16.53 -21.28 -4.26
CA GLN A 482 -17.46 -22.29 -3.76
C GLN A 482 -17.03 -23.65 -4.27
N PHE A 483 -16.70 -24.55 -3.36
CA PHE A 483 -16.14 -25.86 -3.68
C PHE A 483 -17.12 -26.95 -3.33
N ASP A 484 -17.45 -27.81 -4.31
CA ASP A 484 -18.30 -28.98 -4.15
C ASP A 484 -17.44 -30.16 -3.65
N GLN A 485 -17.72 -30.61 -2.43
CA GLN A 485 -16.98 -31.70 -1.78
C GLN A 485 -17.22 -33.06 -2.44
N ALA A 486 -18.37 -33.28 -3.09
CA ALA A 486 -18.69 -34.53 -3.78
C ALA A 486 -17.99 -34.61 -5.15
N LYS A 487 -17.90 -33.49 -5.85
CA LYS A 487 -17.26 -33.39 -7.17
C LYS A 487 -15.77 -33.06 -7.09
N LEU A 488 -15.27 -32.68 -5.91
CA LEU A 488 -13.89 -32.23 -5.66
C LEU A 488 -13.45 -31.09 -6.59
N GLN A 489 -14.34 -30.16 -6.87
CA GLN A 489 -14.06 -29.03 -7.76
C GLN A 489 -14.78 -27.74 -7.35
N VAL A 490 -14.22 -26.61 -7.79
CA VAL A 490 -14.87 -25.31 -7.69
C VAL A 490 -16.07 -25.27 -8.64
N VAL A 491 -17.23 -24.86 -8.13
CA VAL A 491 -18.49 -24.79 -8.88
C VAL A 491 -18.98 -23.36 -9.10
N ALA A 492 -18.53 -22.42 -8.27
CA ALA A 492 -18.82 -21.00 -8.45
C ALA A 492 -17.69 -20.14 -7.88
N THR A 493 -17.57 -18.94 -8.40
CA THR A 493 -16.67 -17.90 -7.91
C THR A 493 -17.35 -16.54 -8.02
N GLY A 494 -16.99 -15.61 -7.14
CA GLY A 494 -17.55 -14.26 -7.18
C GLY A 494 -16.95 -13.37 -6.11
N MET A 495 -17.61 -12.27 -5.83
CA MET A 495 -17.21 -11.27 -4.83
C MET A 495 -17.95 -11.53 -3.52
N TRP A 496 -17.23 -12.00 -2.49
CA TRP A 496 -17.89 -12.46 -1.25
C TRP A 496 -18.69 -11.37 -0.52
N ALA A 497 -18.23 -10.11 -0.53
CA ALA A 497 -18.91 -9.02 0.16
C ALA A 497 -20.23 -8.60 -0.51
N THR A 498 -20.36 -8.84 -1.82
CA THR A 498 -21.55 -8.44 -2.61
C THR A 498 -22.49 -9.59 -2.93
N GLU A 499 -21.98 -10.82 -2.97
CA GLU A 499 -22.74 -11.98 -3.43
C GLU A 499 -23.08 -12.97 -2.31
N LEU A 500 -22.42 -12.87 -1.14
CA LEU A 500 -22.68 -13.76 -0.01
C LEU A 500 -23.33 -12.99 1.16
N PRO A 501 -24.66 -12.86 1.21
CA PRO A 501 -25.38 -12.10 2.25
C PRO A 501 -25.05 -12.56 3.67
N TRP A 502 -24.79 -13.85 3.85
CA TRP A 502 -24.46 -14.45 5.14
C TRP A 502 -23.07 -14.04 5.69
N MET A 503 -22.29 -13.34 4.90
CA MET A 503 -21.03 -12.70 5.38
C MET A 503 -21.29 -11.46 6.25
N GLY A 504 -22.54 -11.00 6.40
CA GLY A 504 -22.90 -9.87 7.24
C GLY A 504 -22.53 -8.50 6.66
N CYS A 505 -22.32 -8.43 5.33
CA CYS A 505 -21.99 -7.19 4.61
C CYS A 505 -23.24 -6.50 4.03
N TRP A 506 -24.43 -6.94 4.39
CA TRP A 506 -25.71 -6.40 3.92
C TRP A 506 -26.47 -5.80 5.11
N ASP A 507 -27.21 -4.72 4.89
CA ASP A 507 -28.08 -4.17 5.91
C ASP A 507 -29.38 -5.00 6.08
N ALA A 508 -30.10 -4.76 7.15
CA ALA A 508 -31.35 -5.46 7.47
C ALA A 508 -32.46 -5.25 6.42
N ASN A 509 -32.30 -4.28 5.51
CA ASN A 509 -33.24 -3.95 4.44
C ASN A 509 -32.82 -4.56 3.08
N GLY A 510 -31.80 -5.44 3.06
CA GLY A 510 -31.30 -6.08 1.85
C GLY A 510 -30.43 -5.17 0.97
N GLY A 511 -30.03 -4.00 1.46
CA GLY A 511 -29.03 -3.13 0.83
C GLY A 511 -27.63 -3.54 1.22
N GLN A 512 -26.67 -3.40 0.29
CA GLN A 512 -25.26 -3.53 0.62
C GLN A 512 -24.88 -2.47 1.65
N VAL A 513 -24.25 -2.86 2.76
CA VAL A 513 -23.72 -1.91 3.74
C VAL A 513 -22.60 -1.10 3.07
N LEU A 514 -22.96 0.00 2.48
CA LEU A 514 -22.04 0.99 1.91
C LEU A 514 -21.66 1.96 3.04
N PHE A 515 -20.48 1.79 3.60
CA PHE A 515 -19.88 2.74 4.54
C PHE A 515 -18.95 3.73 3.83
#